data_f144a50f950e5b6575c7aec9770cdd8e
#
_entry.id   f144a50f950e5b6575c7aec9770cdd8e
#
_cell.length_a   1.000
_cell.length_b   1.000
_cell.length_c   1.000
_cell.angle_alpha   90.00
_cell.angle_beta   90.00
_cell.angle_gamma   90.00
#
_symmetry.space_group_name_H-M   'P 1'
#
loop_
_entity.id
_entity.type
_entity.pdbx_description
1 polymer ?
#
loop_
_entity_poly.entity_id
_entity_poly.type
_entity_poly.pdbx_seq_one_letter_code
_entity_poly.pdbx_strand_id
1 'polypeptide(L)'
;MTDKFEFRDIHQEETEQAVEIEQICFPPNEACSPKSMRERILHTPETFLVAVDKETGKVAGFLNGIATDEKVFRDEFFTDISLHDQHGENIMLLGLDVLPKYRHQGLAREIMIRYAERERAKGRKCLHLTCLDEKVEMYKKMGYIDEGISGSQWGEETWHEMSLKL
;
A
#
# COMPACT_ATOMS: atom_id res chain seq x y z
N MET A 1 -21.03 -3.52 -5.00
CA MET A 1 -19.81 -2.84 -4.60
C MET A 1 -18.70 -2.95 -5.63
N THR A 2 -18.33 -4.18 -5.99
CA THR A 2 -17.23 -4.42 -6.93
C THR A 2 -17.45 -3.77 -8.30
N ASP A 3 -18.69 -3.67 -8.75
CA ASP A 3 -19.01 -3.08 -10.04
C ASP A 3 -18.82 -1.57 -10.09
N LYS A 4 -18.70 -0.93 -8.94
CA LYS A 4 -18.49 0.52 -8.85
C LYS A 4 -17.06 0.92 -9.20
N PHE A 5 -16.10 0.04 -8.97
CA PHE A 5 -14.67 0.33 -9.12
C PHE A 5 -14.00 -0.59 -10.11
N GLU A 6 -13.05 -0.02 -10.84
CA GLU A 6 -12.07 -0.77 -11.63
C GLU A 6 -10.79 -0.89 -10.82
N PHE A 7 -10.19 -2.08 -10.78
CA PHE A 7 -8.93 -2.32 -10.06
C PHE A 7 -7.84 -2.68 -11.09
N ARG A 8 -6.77 -1.92 -11.09
CA ARG A 8 -5.67 -2.11 -12.05
C ARG A 8 -4.39 -1.42 -11.57
N ASP A 9 -3.30 -1.62 -12.31
CA ASP A 9 -2.08 -0.86 -12.08
C ASP A 9 -2.32 0.62 -12.34
N ILE A 10 -1.64 1.48 -11.59
CA ILE A 10 -1.74 2.92 -11.77
C ILE A 10 -1.21 3.32 -13.15
N HIS A 11 -1.83 4.34 -13.76
CA HIS A 11 -1.35 4.97 -14.98
C HIS A 11 -0.50 6.19 -14.64
N GLN A 12 0.48 6.52 -15.50
CA GLN A 12 1.37 7.66 -15.25
C GLN A 12 0.62 8.99 -15.15
N GLU A 13 -0.45 9.16 -15.92
CA GLU A 13 -1.28 10.38 -15.87
C GLU A 13 -2.07 10.53 -14.57
N GLU A 14 -2.10 9.50 -13.73
CA GLU A 14 -2.78 9.55 -12.42
C GLU A 14 -1.82 9.95 -11.29
N THR A 15 -0.56 10.20 -11.60
CA THR A 15 0.48 10.50 -10.60
C THR A 15 0.08 11.62 -9.64
N GLU A 16 -0.39 12.75 -10.16
CA GLU A 16 -0.72 13.88 -9.30
C GLU A 16 -1.98 13.63 -8.46
N GLN A 17 -2.91 12.80 -8.94
CA GLN A 17 -4.03 12.35 -8.12
C GLN A 17 -3.53 11.57 -6.91
N ALA A 18 -2.60 10.63 -7.11
CA ALA A 18 -2.06 9.82 -6.02
C ALA A 18 -1.27 10.67 -5.01
N VAL A 19 -0.48 11.63 -5.50
CA VAL A 19 0.25 12.57 -4.63
C VAL A 19 -0.72 13.32 -3.72
N GLU A 20 -1.80 13.84 -4.28
CA GLU A 20 -2.82 14.57 -3.52
C GLU A 20 -3.55 13.67 -2.53
N ILE A 21 -3.93 12.46 -2.95
CA ILE A 21 -4.64 11.50 -2.09
C ILE A 21 -3.82 11.17 -0.85
N GLU A 22 -2.52 10.94 -1.01
CA GLU A 22 -1.63 10.66 0.13
C GLU A 22 -1.65 11.80 1.15
N GLN A 23 -1.59 13.03 0.68
CA GLN A 23 -1.62 14.21 1.56
C GLN A 23 -2.96 14.38 2.26
N ILE A 24 -4.05 13.96 1.63
CA ILE A 24 -5.39 13.98 2.24
C ILE A 24 -5.54 12.88 3.28
N CYS A 25 -5.02 11.68 2.99
CA CYS A 25 -5.25 10.50 3.83
C CYS A 25 -4.38 10.44 5.08
N PHE A 26 -3.22 11.07 5.06
CA PHE A 26 -2.25 10.95 6.17
C PHE A 26 -1.81 12.32 6.70
N PRO A 27 -1.56 12.42 8.02
CA PRO A 27 -0.98 13.64 8.58
C PRO A 27 0.44 13.86 8.04
N PRO A 28 0.95 15.11 8.08
CA PRO A 28 2.26 15.44 7.48
C PRO A 28 3.43 14.58 7.97
N ASN A 29 3.40 14.12 9.23
CA ASN A 29 4.48 13.29 9.76
C ASN A 29 4.46 11.85 9.22
N GLU A 30 3.33 11.38 8.69
CA GLU A 30 3.18 10.00 8.20
C GLU A 30 3.14 9.93 6.68
N ALA A 31 2.62 10.95 6.00
CA ALA A 31 2.53 10.96 4.54
C ALA A 31 3.93 10.88 3.91
N CYS A 32 4.06 10.11 2.83
CA CYS A 32 5.30 10.14 2.07
C CYS A 32 5.38 11.45 1.28
N SER A 33 6.61 11.84 0.91
CA SER A 33 6.80 13.06 0.14
C SER A 33 6.24 12.91 -1.28
N PRO A 34 5.84 14.03 -1.93
CA PRO A 34 5.46 14.00 -3.33
C PRO A 34 6.53 13.38 -4.23
N LYS A 35 7.80 13.66 -3.95
CA LYS A 35 8.93 13.07 -4.69
C LYS A 35 8.92 11.55 -4.60
N SER A 36 8.80 10.99 -3.40
CA SER A 36 8.78 9.54 -3.20
C SER A 36 7.58 8.90 -3.90
N MET A 37 6.40 9.54 -3.82
CA MET A 37 5.21 9.04 -4.50
C MET A 37 5.42 8.99 -6.01
N ARG A 38 5.97 10.05 -6.60
CA ARG A 38 6.25 10.10 -8.04
C ARG A 38 7.26 9.05 -8.48
N GLU A 39 8.29 8.81 -7.66
CA GLU A 39 9.28 7.77 -7.95
C GLU A 39 8.66 6.38 -7.96
N ARG A 40 7.76 6.08 -7.02
CA ARG A 40 7.05 4.80 -6.95
C ARG A 40 6.21 4.57 -8.20
N ILE A 41 5.50 5.58 -8.64
CA ILE A 41 4.62 5.47 -9.82
C ILE A 41 5.45 5.33 -11.10
N LEU A 42 6.54 6.07 -11.19
CA LEU A 42 7.42 6.02 -12.37
C LEU A 42 8.12 4.67 -12.49
N HIS A 43 8.64 4.14 -11.38
CA HIS A 43 9.53 2.97 -11.40
C HIS A 43 8.87 1.65 -11.03
N THR A 44 7.77 1.66 -10.27
CA THR A 44 7.14 0.43 -9.78
C THR A 44 5.61 0.43 -9.96
N PRO A 45 5.09 0.80 -11.14
CA PRO A 45 3.63 0.82 -11.33
C PRO A 45 3.00 -0.56 -11.21
N GLU A 46 3.75 -1.64 -11.46
CA GLU A 46 3.25 -3.02 -11.38
C GLU A 46 2.96 -3.48 -9.96
N THR A 47 3.44 -2.75 -8.94
CA THR A 47 3.13 -3.00 -7.54
C THR A 47 2.31 -1.87 -6.91
N PHE A 48 1.66 -1.07 -7.76
CA PHE A 48 0.84 0.06 -7.37
C PHE A 48 -0.58 -0.14 -7.91
N LEU A 49 -1.47 -0.66 -7.06
CA LEU A 49 -2.86 -0.98 -7.43
C LEU A 49 -3.78 0.17 -7.10
N VAL A 50 -4.52 0.65 -8.08
CA VAL A 50 -5.55 1.68 -7.87
C VAL A 50 -6.95 1.10 -7.97
N ALA A 51 -7.88 1.71 -7.20
CA ALA A 51 -9.31 1.54 -7.38
C ALA A 51 -9.82 2.81 -8.03
N VAL A 52 -10.39 2.69 -9.21
CA VAL A 52 -10.90 3.83 -9.99
C VAL A 52 -12.41 3.81 -9.97
N ASP A 53 -13.03 4.93 -9.61
CA ASP A 53 -14.47 5.09 -9.65
C ASP A 53 -14.90 5.12 -11.12
N LYS A 54 -15.67 4.13 -11.56
CA LYS A 54 -16.11 4.02 -12.96
C LYS A 54 -16.99 5.18 -13.41
N GLU A 55 -17.70 5.79 -12.49
CA GLU A 55 -18.59 6.91 -12.79
C GLU A 55 -17.83 8.18 -13.12
N THR A 56 -16.73 8.44 -12.41
CA THR A 56 -15.94 9.67 -12.58
C THR A 56 -14.65 9.46 -13.37
N GLY A 57 -14.17 8.24 -13.46
CA GLY A 57 -12.87 7.92 -14.04
C GLY A 57 -11.69 8.33 -13.15
N LYS A 58 -11.95 8.73 -11.89
CA LYS A 58 -10.91 9.20 -10.97
C LYS A 58 -10.53 8.15 -9.95
N VAL A 59 -9.30 8.24 -9.45
CA VAL A 59 -8.78 7.34 -8.42
C VAL A 59 -9.53 7.58 -7.11
N ALA A 60 -10.06 6.52 -6.54
CA ALA A 60 -10.76 6.53 -5.25
C ALA A 60 -9.84 6.12 -4.10
N GLY A 61 -8.86 5.28 -4.38
CA GLY A 61 -7.92 4.78 -3.39
C GLY A 61 -6.87 3.90 -4.04
N PHE A 62 -5.88 3.51 -3.25
CA PHE A 62 -4.80 2.67 -3.78
C PHE A 62 -4.03 1.95 -2.66
N LEU A 63 -3.27 0.94 -3.09
CA LEU A 63 -2.30 0.25 -2.24
C LEU A 63 -1.02 0.13 -3.06
N ASN A 64 0.10 0.54 -2.49
CA ASN A 64 1.37 0.43 -3.17
C ASN A 64 2.42 -0.25 -2.29
N GLY A 65 3.38 -0.88 -2.95
CA GLY A 65 4.45 -1.59 -2.29
C GLY A 65 5.68 -1.71 -3.17
N ILE A 66 6.72 -2.25 -2.57
CA ILE A 66 8.00 -2.50 -3.23
C ILE A 66 8.35 -3.98 -3.06
N ALA A 67 8.82 -4.62 -4.13
CA ALA A 67 9.20 -6.03 -4.08
C ALA A 67 10.64 -6.18 -3.60
N THR A 68 10.91 -7.21 -2.81
CA THR A 68 12.23 -7.47 -2.25
C THR A 68 12.33 -8.91 -1.75
N ASP A 69 13.55 -9.41 -1.58
CA ASP A 69 13.78 -10.69 -0.91
C ASP A 69 13.95 -10.53 0.61
N GLU A 70 13.99 -9.29 1.10
CA GLU A 70 14.09 -9.04 2.54
C GLU A 70 12.81 -9.48 3.24
N LYS A 71 12.94 -9.85 4.51
CA LYS A 71 11.84 -10.43 5.30
C LYS A 71 11.42 -9.57 6.47
N VAL A 72 12.08 -8.43 6.67
CA VAL A 72 11.81 -7.51 7.77
C VAL A 72 11.65 -6.10 7.20
N PHE A 73 10.60 -5.42 7.61
CA PHE A 73 10.31 -4.06 7.15
C PHE A 73 11.34 -3.08 7.73
N ARG A 74 11.79 -2.13 6.92
CA ARG A 74 12.66 -1.03 7.34
C ARG A 74 12.29 0.25 6.62
N ASP A 75 12.57 1.39 7.25
CA ASP A 75 12.11 2.70 6.77
C ASP A 75 12.68 3.11 5.42
N GLU A 76 13.84 2.57 5.04
CA GLU A 76 14.44 2.85 3.74
C GLU A 76 13.53 2.48 2.57
N PHE A 77 12.62 1.51 2.75
CA PHE A 77 11.66 1.16 1.72
C PHE A 77 10.72 2.31 1.36
N PHE A 78 10.49 3.24 2.28
CA PHE A 78 9.63 4.39 2.00
C PHE A 78 10.29 5.42 1.07
N THR A 79 11.62 5.51 1.06
CA THR A 79 12.35 6.61 0.44
C THR A 79 13.35 6.22 -0.63
N ASP A 80 13.70 4.93 -0.73
CA ASP A 80 14.72 4.46 -1.67
C ASP A 80 14.12 3.47 -2.66
N ILE A 81 13.68 3.97 -3.79
CA ILE A 81 13.04 3.15 -4.83
C ILE A 81 14.03 2.15 -5.47
N SER A 82 15.34 2.38 -5.35
CA SER A 82 16.34 1.46 -5.88
C SER A 82 16.35 0.11 -5.16
N LEU A 83 15.71 0.03 -4.01
CA LEU A 83 15.58 -1.24 -3.27
C LEU A 83 14.58 -2.19 -3.92
N HIS A 84 13.77 -1.71 -4.85
CA HIS A 84 12.80 -2.56 -5.55
C HIS A 84 13.51 -3.58 -6.43
N ASP A 85 13.17 -4.86 -6.23
CA ASP A 85 13.60 -5.97 -7.07
C ASP A 85 12.33 -6.65 -7.58
N GLN A 86 12.03 -6.48 -8.87
CA GLN A 86 10.80 -7.02 -9.47
C GLN A 86 10.69 -8.54 -9.32
N HIS A 87 11.78 -9.24 -9.08
CA HIS A 87 11.81 -10.69 -8.87
C HIS A 87 11.81 -11.07 -7.38
N GLY A 88 11.70 -10.10 -6.49
CA GLY A 88 11.67 -10.34 -5.04
C GLY A 88 10.50 -11.23 -4.64
N GLU A 89 10.71 -12.05 -3.62
CA GLU A 89 9.69 -12.99 -3.13
C GLU A 89 8.60 -12.31 -2.31
N ASN A 90 8.89 -11.15 -1.74
CA ASN A 90 8.03 -10.46 -0.79
C ASN A 90 7.69 -9.06 -1.27
N ILE A 91 6.58 -8.52 -0.74
CA ILE A 91 6.23 -7.12 -0.94
C ILE A 91 6.25 -6.43 0.42
N MET A 92 6.88 -5.27 0.46
CA MET A 92 6.76 -4.32 1.59
C MET A 92 5.71 -3.30 1.20
N LEU A 93 4.55 -3.34 1.86
CA LEU A 93 3.44 -2.43 1.59
C LEU A 93 3.75 -1.07 2.19
N LEU A 94 3.63 -0.02 1.39
CA LEU A 94 4.05 1.32 1.77
C LEU A 94 2.91 2.27 2.11
N GLY A 95 1.72 2.02 1.58
CA GLY A 95 0.58 2.87 1.89
C GLY A 95 -0.72 2.35 1.32
N LEU A 96 -1.74 2.34 2.16
CA LEU A 96 -3.13 2.05 1.80
C LEU A 96 -3.92 3.33 1.99
N ASP A 97 -4.43 3.88 0.89
CA ASP A 97 -5.12 5.16 0.87
C ASP A 97 -6.53 4.98 0.32
N VAL A 98 -7.52 5.55 1.02
CA VAL A 98 -8.90 5.62 0.53
C VAL A 98 -9.40 7.02 0.81
N LEU A 99 -9.84 7.73 -0.24
CA LEU A 99 -10.41 9.07 -0.08
C LEU A 99 -11.61 9.05 0.88
N PRO A 100 -11.78 10.09 1.70
CA PRO A 100 -12.84 10.11 2.71
C PRO A 100 -14.23 9.76 2.20
N LYS A 101 -14.61 10.23 1.02
CA LYS A 101 -15.96 9.97 0.49
C LYS A 101 -16.20 8.51 0.10
N TYR A 102 -15.14 7.71 -0.02
CA TYR A 102 -15.24 6.29 -0.37
C TYR A 102 -15.04 5.37 0.84
N ARG A 103 -14.85 5.92 2.03
CA ARG A 103 -14.64 5.15 3.26
C ARG A 103 -15.95 4.54 3.76
N HIS A 104 -15.81 3.58 4.68
CA HIS A 104 -16.94 2.89 5.34
C HIS A 104 -17.84 2.10 4.38
N GLN A 105 -17.29 1.68 3.23
CA GLN A 105 -18.01 0.85 2.25
C GLN A 105 -17.22 -0.42 1.90
N GLY A 106 -16.18 -0.74 2.66
CA GLY A 106 -15.37 -1.95 2.42
C GLY A 106 -14.32 -1.82 1.32
N LEU A 107 -14.08 -0.63 0.79
CA LEU A 107 -13.12 -0.44 -0.31
C LEU A 107 -11.69 -0.79 0.10
N ALA A 108 -11.24 -0.36 1.28
CA ALA A 108 -9.89 -0.66 1.76
C ALA A 108 -9.67 -2.17 1.81
N ARG A 109 -10.63 -2.91 2.35
CA ARG A 109 -10.57 -4.37 2.43
C ARG A 109 -10.50 -5.01 1.04
N GLU A 110 -11.33 -4.51 0.12
CA GLU A 110 -11.35 -5.02 -1.27
C GLU A 110 -10.02 -4.79 -1.97
N ILE A 111 -9.43 -3.61 -1.80
CA ILE A 111 -8.11 -3.28 -2.36
C ILE A 111 -7.06 -4.26 -1.81
N MET A 112 -7.05 -4.49 -0.50
CA MET A 112 -6.09 -5.39 0.15
C MET A 112 -6.24 -6.83 -0.36
N ILE A 113 -7.47 -7.32 -0.50
CA ILE A 113 -7.74 -8.67 -0.99
C ILE A 113 -7.25 -8.82 -2.43
N ARG A 114 -7.58 -7.87 -3.29
CA ARG A 114 -7.20 -7.93 -4.71
C ARG A 114 -5.69 -7.83 -4.90
N TYR A 115 -5.04 -6.99 -4.10
CA TYR A 115 -3.59 -6.89 -4.12
C TYR A 115 -2.94 -8.22 -3.76
N ALA A 116 -3.40 -8.86 -2.69
CA ALA A 116 -2.89 -10.16 -2.26
C ALA A 116 -3.08 -11.23 -3.35
N GLU A 117 -4.26 -11.27 -3.97
CA GLU A 117 -4.54 -12.22 -5.06
C GLU A 117 -3.61 -12.02 -6.25
N ARG A 118 -3.37 -10.77 -6.62
CA ARG A 118 -2.47 -10.44 -7.74
C ARG A 118 -1.04 -10.84 -7.45
N GLU A 119 -0.55 -10.55 -6.26
CA GLU A 119 0.83 -10.89 -5.90
C GLU A 119 0.99 -12.41 -5.73
N ARG A 120 -0.02 -13.09 -5.22
CA ARG A 120 -0.03 -14.56 -5.16
C ARG A 120 0.08 -15.16 -6.56
N ALA A 121 -0.66 -14.61 -7.51
CA ALA A 121 -0.64 -15.07 -8.91
C ALA A 121 0.73 -14.85 -9.57
N LYS A 122 1.50 -13.86 -9.12
CA LYS A 122 2.86 -13.61 -9.59
C LYS A 122 3.90 -14.53 -8.93
N GLY A 123 3.50 -15.33 -7.94
CA GLY A 123 4.40 -16.21 -7.23
C GLY A 123 5.05 -15.59 -5.98
N ARG A 124 4.61 -14.42 -5.55
CA ARG A 124 5.10 -13.82 -4.31
C ARG A 124 4.73 -14.70 -3.12
N LYS A 125 5.53 -14.64 -2.06
CA LYS A 125 5.36 -15.50 -0.88
C LYS A 125 4.74 -14.80 0.31
N CYS A 126 5.00 -13.50 0.49
CA CYS A 126 4.55 -12.80 1.68
C CYS A 126 4.36 -11.30 1.43
N LEU A 127 3.35 -10.73 2.09
CA LEU A 127 3.17 -9.28 2.18
C LEU A 127 3.55 -8.84 3.59
N HIS A 128 4.29 -7.75 3.70
CA HIS A 128 4.68 -7.15 4.97
C HIS A 128 4.20 -5.70 5.01
N LEU A 129 3.74 -5.26 6.19
CA LEU A 129 3.38 -3.87 6.39
C LEU A 129 3.72 -3.44 7.81
N THR A 130 3.73 -2.14 8.03
CA THR A 130 3.75 -1.58 9.38
C THR A 130 2.46 -0.79 9.60
N CYS A 131 1.92 -0.85 10.81
CA CYS A 131 0.71 -0.10 11.15
C CYS A 131 0.76 0.39 12.59
N LEU A 132 -0.01 1.44 12.87
CA LEU A 132 -0.20 1.92 14.24
C LEU A 132 -0.99 0.87 15.04
N ASP A 133 -0.80 0.89 16.36
CA ASP A 133 -1.46 -0.06 17.27
C ASP A 133 -2.98 -0.15 17.02
N GLU A 134 -3.63 0.97 16.79
CA GLU A 134 -5.08 1.06 16.57
C GLU A 134 -5.55 0.34 15.29
N LYS A 135 -4.65 0.00 14.36
CA LYS A 135 -4.98 -0.70 13.12
C LYS A 135 -4.70 -2.20 13.18
N VAL A 136 -4.04 -2.68 14.23
CA VAL A 136 -3.64 -4.10 14.34
C VAL A 136 -4.84 -5.04 14.16
N GLU A 137 -5.93 -4.77 14.89
CA GLU A 137 -7.10 -5.65 14.82
C GLU A 137 -7.74 -5.68 13.42
N MET A 138 -7.73 -4.55 12.72
CA MET A 138 -8.25 -4.49 11.36
C MET A 138 -7.47 -5.42 10.43
N TYR A 139 -6.14 -5.37 10.50
CA TYR A 139 -5.30 -6.23 9.66
C TYR A 139 -5.37 -7.69 10.08
N LYS A 140 -5.48 -7.98 11.38
CA LYS A 140 -5.67 -9.37 11.85
C LYS A 140 -6.94 -9.98 11.26
N LYS A 141 -8.01 -9.22 11.17
CA LYS A 141 -9.26 -9.68 10.54
C LYS A 141 -9.11 -9.96 9.05
N MET A 142 -8.10 -9.41 8.42
CA MET A 142 -7.78 -9.68 7.01
C MET A 142 -6.79 -10.86 6.86
N GLY A 143 -6.42 -11.51 7.95
CA GLY A 143 -5.52 -12.67 7.93
C GLY A 143 -4.07 -12.36 8.24
N TYR A 144 -3.73 -11.11 8.54
CA TYR A 144 -2.36 -10.74 8.90
C TYR A 144 -2.00 -11.19 10.30
N ILE A 145 -0.72 -11.51 10.48
CA ILE A 145 -0.15 -11.88 11.78
C ILE A 145 0.59 -10.67 12.34
N ASP A 146 0.35 -10.35 13.61
CA ASP A 146 1.11 -9.32 14.32
C ASP A 146 2.46 -9.89 14.74
N GLU A 147 3.53 -9.40 14.13
CA GLU A 147 4.90 -9.84 14.42
C GLU A 147 5.53 -9.05 15.58
N GLY A 148 4.77 -8.13 16.19
CA GLY A 148 5.24 -7.31 17.29
C GLY A 148 5.68 -5.92 16.87
N ILE A 149 6.38 -5.24 17.76
CA ILE A 149 6.83 -3.86 17.52
C ILE A 149 7.91 -3.86 16.43
N SER A 150 7.69 -3.02 15.42
CA SER A 150 8.63 -2.82 14.32
C SER A 150 9.80 -1.94 14.74
N GLY A 151 10.93 -2.07 14.05
CA GLY A 151 12.04 -1.13 14.17
C GLY A 151 11.79 0.21 13.47
N SER A 152 10.66 0.36 12.79
CA SER A 152 10.31 1.60 12.10
C SER A 152 10.14 2.77 13.08
N GLN A 153 10.68 3.92 12.70
CA GLN A 153 10.55 5.18 13.44
C GLN A 153 9.86 6.25 12.57
N TRP A 154 9.19 5.82 11.52
CA TRP A 154 8.54 6.72 10.57
C TRP A 154 7.55 7.65 11.28
N GLY A 155 7.65 8.94 11.01
CA GLY A 155 6.81 9.96 11.63
C GLY A 155 6.96 10.06 13.14
N GLU A 156 8.01 9.49 13.74
CA GLU A 156 8.25 9.44 15.18
C GLU A 156 7.12 8.69 15.94
N GLU A 157 6.48 7.75 15.24
CA GLU A 157 5.42 6.91 15.81
C GLU A 157 5.96 5.52 16.15
N THR A 158 5.18 4.77 16.94
CA THR A 158 5.46 3.36 17.22
C THR A 158 4.62 2.49 16.30
N TRP A 159 5.29 1.59 15.59
CA TRP A 159 4.65 0.75 14.58
C TRP A 159 4.72 -0.73 14.96
N HIS A 160 3.66 -1.46 14.60
CA HIS A 160 3.65 -2.92 14.60
C HIS A 160 4.03 -3.43 13.21
N GLU A 161 4.81 -4.49 13.17
CA GLU A 161 5.08 -5.19 11.92
C GLU A 161 4.06 -6.29 11.74
N MET A 162 3.44 -6.36 10.57
CA MET A 162 2.43 -7.37 10.26
C MET A 162 2.77 -8.08 8.95
N SER A 163 2.42 -9.34 8.86
CA SER A 163 2.69 -10.13 7.66
C SER A 163 1.52 -11.02 7.27
N LEU A 164 1.40 -11.23 5.96
CA LEU A 164 0.43 -12.16 5.37
C LEU A 164 1.17 -13.12 4.45
N LYS A 165 1.09 -14.40 4.75
CA LYS A 165 1.64 -15.44 3.89
C LYS A 165 0.67 -15.68 2.73
N LEU A 166 1.19 -15.65 1.51
CA LEU A 166 0.40 -15.79 0.28
C LEU A 166 0.21 -17.23 -0.20
#